data_5dc49cec820a5e40d9021ebfd00f2752
#
_entry.id   5dc49cec820a5e40d9021ebfd00f2752
#
_cell.length_a   1.000
_cell.length_b   1.000
_cell.length_c   1.000
_cell.angle_alpha   90.00
_cell.angle_beta   90.00
_cell.angle_gamma   90.00
#
_symmetry.space_group_name_H-M   'P 1'
#
loop_
_entity.id
_entity.type
_entity.pdbx_description
1 polymer ?
#
loop_
_entity_poly.entity_id
_entity_poly.type
_entity_poly.pdbx_seq_one_letter_code
_entity_poly.pdbx_strand_id
1 'polypeptide(L)'
;VLDTLEKLLNEKDEVTTFDLLNSLSVKAIHIDLDGWIEVANNWRSELNKQQKLITDLVSINDLSVKREAMNVLPLEIKETEYELISLTVSHRKEPLILEVWNPSFRKKNRKNWVLLMPGLGGDRNHFNWLARSLSHNGWPVVVLDHPGSDSLALEALVKGRLPLPGAEIIPERLNDIDSILKAKKSGTIDLSAENVVLMGHSLGALTAILASGVKIDDQLENRCQEVLDNLSLSNLSSLLQCQLIDITLSDRKGIENLSAIVGMNSFGSFLWQKNLDNQINIPLFLTGGTFDLVTPSISEQLGLLLALSSSPFSRVLLIEGASHFSPIRVEGQMYQSKGKDLFNL
;
A
#
# COMPACT_ATOMS: atom_id res chain seq x y z
N VAL A 1 -5.73 -25.71 -10.46
CA VAL A 1 -4.94 -24.68 -11.15
C VAL A 1 -3.78 -24.23 -10.27
N LEU A 2 -4.06 -23.80 -9.02
CA LEU A 2 -3.02 -23.33 -8.10
C LEU A 2 -1.98 -24.40 -7.78
N ASP A 3 -2.38 -25.61 -7.44
CA ASP A 3 -1.46 -26.74 -7.18
C ASP A 3 -0.59 -27.07 -8.40
N THR A 4 -1.16 -26.95 -9.60
CA THR A 4 -0.43 -27.16 -10.87
C THR A 4 0.59 -26.06 -11.10
N LEU A 5 0.23 -24.83 -10.79
CA LEU A 5 1.12 -23.69 -10.90
C LEU A 5 2.27 -23.77 -9.90
N GLU A 6 1.98 -24.13 -8.64
CA GLU A 6 2.99 -24.32 -7.59
C GLU A 6 3.99 -25.43 -7.99
N LYS A 7 3.48 -26.55 -8.51
CA LYS A 7 4.32 -27.64 -9.01
C LYS A 7 5.23 -27.19 -10.15
N LEU A 8 4.69 -26.45 -11.12
CA LEU A 8 5.46 -25.92 -12.24
C LEU A 8 6.54 -24.93 -11.81
N LEU A 9 6.22 -24.04 -10.86
CA LEU A 9 7.17 -23.06 -10.30
C LEU A 9 8.31 -23.71 -9.52
N ASN A 10 8.07 -24.90 -8.95
CA ASN A 10 9.09 -25.70 -8.27
C ASN A 10 9.95 -26.50 -9.25
N GLU A 11 9.42 -26.85 -10.42
CA GLU A 11 10.08 -27.71 -11.42
C GLU A 11 10.80 -26.91 -12.51
N LYS A 12 10.44 -25.65 -12.72
CA LYS A 12 10.96 -24.80 -13.82
C LYS A 12 11.36 -23.41 -13.31
N ASP A 13 12.47 -22.92 -13.79
CA ASP A 13 12.93 -21.55 -13.55
C ASP A 13 12.01 -20.49 -14.16
N GLU A 14 11.35 -20.81 -15.28
CA GLU A 14 10.37 -19.98 -15.96
C GLU A 14 9.12 -20.81 -16.28
N VAL A 15 7.95 -20.28 -15.92
CA VAL A 15 6.65 -20.90 -16.20
C VAL A 15 5.87 -19.99 -17.14
N THR A 16 5.58 -20.52 -18.32
CA THR A 16 4.73 -19.83 -19.30
C THR A 16 3.25 -20.17 -19.09
N THR A 17 2.35 -19.34 -19.62
CA THR A 17 0.92 -19.65 -19.68
C THR A 17 0.65 -20.99 -20.38
N PHE A 18 1.45 -21.32 -21.41
CA PHE A 18 1.36 -22.61 -22.12
C PHE A 18 1.72 -23.80 -21.23
N ASP A 19 2.75 -23.66 -20.38
CA ASP A 19 3.12 -24.71 -19.43
C ASP A 19 1.98 -24.98 -18.46
N LEU A 20 1.37 -23.91 -17.93
CA LEU A 20 0.22 -24.04 -17.03
C LEU A 20 -0.96 -24.73 -17.74
N LEU A 21 -1.35 -24.26 -18.91
CA LEU A 21 -2.46 -24.82 -19.68
C LEU A 21 -2.24 -26.31 -20.01
N ASN A 22 -1.02 -26.69 -20.43
CA ASN A 22 -0.68 -28.08 -20.75
C ASN A 22 -0.63 -29.01 -19.54
N SER A 23 -0.43 -28.44 -18.35
CA SER A 23 -0.32 -29.23 -17.11
C SER A 23 -1.64 -29.38 -16.38
N LEU A 24 -2.71 -28.74 -16.84
CA LEU A 24 -4.05 -28.89 -16.29
C LEU A 24 -4.65 -30.24 -16.72
N SER A 25 -5.16 -31.00 -15.75
CA SER A 25 -5.80 -32.31 -15.96
C SER A 25 -7.23 -32.20 -16.53
N VAL A 26 -7.44 -31.30 -17.51
CA VAL A 26 -8.74 -31.04 -18.12
C VAL A 26 -8.73 -31.36 -19.61
N LYS A 27 -9.84 -31.87 -20.13
CA LYS A 27 -9.96 -32.24 -21.54
C LYS A 27 -10.11 -31.06 -22.49
N ALA A 28 -10.63 -29.95 -21.99
CA ALA A 28 -10.80 -28.70 -22.73
C ALA A 28 -10.81 -27.52 -21.78
N ILE A 29 -10.30 -26.39 -22.27
CA ILE A 29 -10.34 -25.10 -21.56
C ILE A 29 -11.09 -24.14 -22.46
N HIS A 30 -12.14 -23.55 -21.94
CA HIS A 30 -12.83 -22.42 -22.58
C HIS A 30 -12.15 -21.13 -22.17
N ILE A 31 -11.65 -20.39 -23.14
CA ILE A 31 -11.06 -19.06 -22.94
C ILE A 31 -11.98 -18.07 -23.64
N ASP A 32 -12.55 -17.14 -22.89
CA ASP A 32 -13.29 -16.00 -23.40
C ASP A 32 -12.29 -14.94 -23.90
N LEU A 33 -11.92 -15.05 -25.19
CA LEU A 33 -10.97 -14.13 -25.81
C LEU A 33 -11.53 -12.72 -25.94
N ASP A 34 -12.83 -12.58 -26.18
CA ASP A 34 -13.46 -11.26 -26.33
C ASP A 34 -13.46 -10.52 -24.99
N GLY A 35 -13.77 -11.20 -23.89
CA GLY A 35 -13.66 -10.65 -22.55
C GLY A 35 -12.22 -10.24 -22.19
N TRP A 36 -11.23 -11.06 -22.53
CA TRP A 36 -9.82 -10.70 -22.31
C TRP A 36 -9.37 -9.51 -23.16
N ILE A 37 -9.81 -9.41 -24.40
CA ILE A 37 -9.52 -8.27 -25.28
C ILE A 37 -10.14 -7.00 -24.71
N GLU A 38 -11.36 -7.07 -24.20
CA GLU A 38 -12.04 -5.94 -23.55
C GLU A 38 -11.26 -5.47 -22.31
N VAL A 39 -10.87 -6.37 -21.43
CA VAL A 39 -10.02 -6.07 -20.25
C VAL A 39 -8.71 -5.40 -20.67
N ALA A 40 -8.01 -5.95 -21.68
CA ALA A 40 -6.75 -5.39 -22.17
C ALA A 40 -6.94 -3.97 -22.76
N ASN A 41 -8.04 -3.73 -23.46
CA ASN A 41 -8.37 -2.41 -24.01
C ASN A 41 -8.69 -1.41 -22.88
N ASN A 42 -9.40 -1.82 -21.85
CA ASN A 42 -9.70 -1.00 -20.68
C ASN A 42 -8.40 -0.63 -19.94
N TRP A 43 -7.51 -1.57 -19.71
CA TRP A 43 -6.20 -1.32 -19.12
C TRP A 43 -5.35 -0.36 -19.95
N ARG A 44 -5.29 -0.57 -21.29
CA ARG A 44 -4.58 0.34 -22.19
C ARG A 44 -5.16 1.76 -22.13
N SER A 45 -6.48 1.88 -22.11
CA SER A 45 -7.17 3.18 -21.97
C SER A 45 -6.79 3.87 -20.68
N GLU A 46 -6.77 3.13 -19.56
CA GLU A 46 -6.42 3.69 -18.24
C GLU A 46 -4.96 4.13 -18.20
N LEU A 47 -4.03 3.32 -18.68
CA LEU A 47 -2.62 3.69 -18.77
C LEU A 47 -2.40 4.94 -19.63
N ASN A 48 -3.11 5.05 -20.75
CA ASN A 48 -3.03 6.22 -21.63
C ASN A 48 -3.55 7.50 -20.92
N LYS A 49 -4.63 7.39 -20.14
CA LYS A 49 -5.13 8.52 -19.34
C LYS A 49 -4.10 8.98 -18.32
N GLN A 50 -3.48 8.04 -17.60
CA GLN A 50 -2.45 8.34 -16.60
C GLN A 50 -1.23 9.01 -17.25
N GLN A 51 -0.77 8.48 -18.37
CA GLN A 51 0.35 9.06 -19.11
C GLN A 51 0.03 10.46 -19.65
N LYS A 52 -1.19 10.66 -20.17
CA LYS A 52 -1.64 11.97 -20.63
C LYS A 52 -1.67 12.99 -19.50
N LEU A 53 -2.19 12.61 -18.33
CA LEU A 53 -2.20 13.52 -17.17
C LEU A 53 -0.80 14.00 -16.81
N ILE A 54 0.21 13.12 -16.80
CA ILE A 54 1.59 13.51 -16.54
C ILE A 54 2.09 14.51 -17.60
N THR A 55 1.83 14.22 -18.88
CA THR A 55 2.22 15.12 -19.96
C THR A 55 1.58 16.50 -19.81
N ASP A 56 0.29 16.55 -19.47
CA ASP A 56 -0.45 17.78 -19.25
C ASP A 56 0.10 18.55 -18.03
N LEU A 57 0.37 17.87 -16.91
CA LEU A 57 0.96 18.47 -15.71
C LEU A 57 2.36 19.01 -15.95
N VAL A 58 3.20 18.31 -16.71
CA VAL A 58 4.54 18.79 -17.08
C VAL A 58 4.45 20.03 -17.97
N SER A 59 3.47 20.08 -18.88
CA SER A 59 3.29 21.24 -19.79
C SER A 59 2.79 22.50 -19.08
N ILE A 60 1.94 22.34 -18.05
CA ILE A 60 1.42 23.46 -17.24
C ILE A 60 2.51 23.97 -16.27
N ASN A 61 3.31 23.07 -15.76
CA ASN A 61 4.44 23.36 -14.91
C ASN A 61 5.66 23.68 -15.79
N ASP A 62 5.70 24.87 -16.41
CA ASP A 62 6.96 25.51 -16.78
C ASP A 62 7.73 25.83 -15.47
N LEU A 63 7.91 24.79 -14.67
CA LEU A 63 8.67 24.82 -13.46
C LEU A 63 10.14 24.86 -13.85
N SER A 64 10.61 26.07 -14.08
CA SER A 64 11.98 26.48 -13.79
C SER A 64 12.32 26.30 -12.29
N VAL A 65 11.69 25.34 -11.60
CA VAL A 65 12.19 24.83 -10.36
C VAL A 65 13.52 24.21 -10.71
N LYS A 66 14.61 24.97 -10.46
CA LYS A 66 15.94 24.37 -10.33
C LYS A 66 15.73 23.10 -9.53
N ARG A 67 15.85 21.96 -10.18
CA ARG A 67 16.00 20.68 -9.50
C ARG A 67 17.29 20.82 -8.70
N GLU A 68 17.20 21.39 -7.52
CA GLU A 68 18.23 21.11 -6.52
C GLU A 68 18.27 19.59 -6.50
N ALA A 69 19.45 19.08 -6.84
CA ALA A 69 19.65 17.64 -6.87
C ALA A 69 19.13 17.14 -5.53
N MET A 70 17.94 16.50 -5.54
CA MET A 70 17.46 15.81 -4.35
C MET A 70 18.64 14.94 -3.97
N ASN A 71 19.17 15.14 -2.77
CA ASN A 71 20.14 14.23 -2.22
C ASN A 71 19.47 12.86 -2.21
N VAL A 72 19.67 12.12 -3.29
CA VAL A 72 19.20 10.75 -3.40
C VAL A 72 19.81 10.04 -2.22
N LEU A 73 18.99 9.62 -1.30
CA LEU A 73 19.44 8.90 -0.11
C LEU A 73 20.30 7.72 -0.60
N PRO A 74 21.55 7.61 -0.16
CA PRO A 74 22.41 6.52 -0.63
C PRO A 74 21.71 5.21 -0.36
N LEU A 75 21.46 4.42 -1.41
CA LEU A 75 20.88 3.08 -1.31
C LEU A 75 21.78 2.10 -0.55
N GLU A 76 23.07 2.44 -0.44
CA GLU A 76 24.11 1.68 0.25
C GLU A 76 24.39 2.23 1.65
N ILE A 77 23.36 2.41 2.47
CA ILE A 77 23.58 2.67 3.89
C ILE A 77 23.95 1.35 4.54
N LYS A 78 25.22 1.17 4.83
CA LYS A 78 25.71 0.05 5.62
C LYS A 78 25.15 0.15 7.04
N GLU A 79 24.48 -0.92 7.47
CA GLU A 79 24.14 -1.27 8.86
C GLU A 79 23.55 -0.15 9.73
N THR A 80 22.26 0.09 9.55
CA THR A 80 21.45 0.65 10.64
C THR A 80 20.82 -0.55 11.34
N GLU A 81 21.14 -0.73 12.60
CA GLU A 81 20.55 -1.78 13.43
C GLU A 81 19.11 -1.40 13.79
N TYR A 82 18.24 -2.39 13.86
CA TYR A 82 16.91 -2.27 14.40
C TYR A 82 16.74 -3.23 15.57
N GLU A 83 15.84 -2.90 16.46
CA GLU A 83 15.42 -3.76 17.55
C GLU A 83 14.14 -4.50 17.15
N LEU A 84 14.08 -5.81 17.39
CA LEU A 84 12.86 -6.60 17.24
C LEU A 84 12.11 -6.60 18.57
N ILE A 85 10.85 -6.13 18.52
CA ILE A 85 9.95 -6.13 19.67
C ILE A 85 8.79 -7.07 19.36
N SER A 86 8.53 -8.01 20.27
CA SER A 86 7.34 -8.86 20.28
C SER A 86 6.29 -8.24 21.21
N LEU A 87 5.25 -7.64 20.62
CA LEU A 87 4.20 -6.94 21.36
C LEU A 87 2.97 -7.83 21.49
N THR A 88 2.68 -8.31 22.71
CA THR A 88 1.44 -9.02 23.01
C THR A 88 0.26 -8.07 23.01
N VAL A 89 -0.78 -8.40 22.25
CA VAL A 89 -2.00 -7.60 22.10
C VAL A 89 -3.24 -8.45 22.37
N SER A 90 -4.29 -7.86 22.90
CA SER A 90 -5.48 -8.60 23.37
C SER A 90 -6.40 -9.10 22.24
N HIS A 91 -6.33 -8.48 21.06
CA HIS A 91 -7.20 -8.78 19.92
C HIS A 91 -6.62 -9.85 18.98
N ARG A 92 -5.38 -10.30 19.22
CA ARG A 92 -4.72 -11.34 18.44
C ARG A 92 -4.21 -12.46 19.33
N LYS A 93 -4.14 -13.67 18.78
CA LYS A 93 -3.53 -14.83 19.46
C LYS A 93 -2.00 -14.73 19.44
N GLU A 94 -1.46 -14.33 18.29
CA GLU A 94 -0.02 -14.17 18.08
C GLU A 94 0.39 -12.72 18.37
N PRO A 95 1.58 -12.49 18.91
CA PRO A 95 2.07 -11.14 19.14
C PRO A 95 2.36 -10.42 17.82
N LEU A 96 2.28 -9.09 17.84
CA LEU A 96 2.78 -8.27 16.75
C LEU A 96 4.31 -8.25 16.79
N ILE A 97 4.93 -8.47 15.67
CA ILE A 97 6.38 -8.35 15.53
C ILE A 97 6.69 -6.99 14.91
N LEU A 98 7.46 -6.19 15.63
CA LEU A 98 7.82 -4.83 15.26
C LEU A 98 9.31 -4.73 15.04
N GLU A 99 9.72 -4.02 14.00
CA GLU A 99 11.09 -3.52 13.84
C GLU A 99 11.13 -2.06 14.27
N VAL A 100 11.95 -1.76 15.26
CA VAL A 100 12.14 -0.40 15.77
C VAL A 100 13.51 0.11 15.31
N TRP A 101 13.49 1.05 14.40
CA TRP A 101 14.66 1.68 13.80
C TRP A 101 14.91 3.03 14.49
N ASN A 102 15.86 3.05 15.42
CA ASN A 102 16.25 4.28 16.09
C ASN A 102 17.42 4.96 15.37
N PRO A 103 17.41 6.29 15.19
CA PRO A 103 18.52 6.99 14.58
C PRO A 103 19.80 6.86 15.42
N SER A 104 20.91 6.43 14.81
CA SER A 104 22.22 6.34 15.45
C SER A 104 22.75 7.70 15.90
N PHE A 105 22.37 8.77 15.21
CA PHE A 105 22.64 10.14 15.59
C PHE A 105 21.34 10.82 15.99
N ARG A 106 21.15 11.08 17.27
CA ARG A 106 20.06 11.94 17.75
C ARG A 106 20.27 13.35 17.17
N LYS A 107 19.85 13.59 15.93
CA LYS A 107 19.64 14.96 15.47
C LYS A 107 18.62 15.56 16.44
N LYS A 108 19.09 16.48 17.26
CA LYS A 108 18.30 17.14 18.30
C LYS A 108 16.93 17.53 17.74
N ASN A 109 15.87 17.07 18.41
CA ASN A 109 14.51 17.56 18.32
C ASN A 109 13.65 17.19 17.11
N ARG A 110 13.75 15.97 16.56
CA ARG A 110 12.62 15.51 15.74
C ARG A 110 11.43 15.21 16.65
N LYS A 111 10.32 15.91 16.38
CA LYS A 111 9.07 15.72 17.15
C LYS A 111 8.25 14.53 16.64
N ASN A 112 8.57 14.03 15.47
CA ASN A 112 7.79 13.03 14.76
C ASN A 112 8.56 11.71 14.60
N TRP A 113 7.86 10.60 14.72
CA TRP A 113 8.28 9.25 14.34
C TRP A 113 7.34 8.68 13.27
N VAL A 114 7.73 7.62 12.60
CA VAL A 114 6.98 7.01 11.50
C VAL A 114 6.51 5.63 11.92
N LEU A 115 5.21 5.35 11.74
CA LEU A 115 4.65 4.00 11.75
C LEU A 115 4.43 3.56 10.31
N LEU A 116 5.18 2.57 9.85
CA LEU A 116 5.21 2.11 8.47
C LEU A 116 4.49 0.76 8.34
N MET A 117 3.49 0.71 7.45
CA MET A 117 2.57 -0.41 7.30
C MET A 117 2.61 -0.98 5.88
N PRO A 118 2.92 -2.27 5.72
CA PRO A 118 2.82 -2.96 4.44
C PRO A 118 1.38 -3.10 3.94
N GLY A 119 1.25 -3.38 2.64
CA GLY A 119 -0.02 -3.72 1.99
C GLY A 119 -0.48 -5.16 2.25
N LEU A 120 -1.47 -5.60 1.47
CA LEU A 120 -1.93 -6.98 1.48
C LEU A 120 -0.81 -7.90 0.92
N GLY A 121 -0.51 -8.99 1.63
CA GLY A 121 0.57 -9.90 1.27
C GLY A 121 1.97 -9.35 1.49
N GLY A 122 2.09 -8.14 2.06
CA GLY A 122 3.37 -7.52 2.35
C GLY A 122 3.87 -7.83 3.76
N ASP A 123 5.18 -7.78 3.92
CA ASP A 123 5.83 -7.84 5.23
C ASP A 123 6.80 -6.67 5.44
N ARG A 124 7.31 -6.53 6.66
CA ARG A 124 8.21 -5.44 7.05
C ARG A 124 9.49 -5.40 6.21
N ASN A 125 10.01 -6.55 5.78
CA ASN A 125 11.26 -6.63 5.01
C ASN A 125 11.15 -5.89 3.67
N HIS A 126 9.96 -5.81 3.09
CA HIS A 126 9.70 -5.08 1.85
C HIS A 126 10.05 -3.59 1.94
N PHE A 127 10.09 -3.04 3.16
CA PHE A 127 10.30 -1.62 3.41
C PHE A 127 11.55 -1.32 4.24
N ASN A 128 12.43 -2.31 4.48
CA ASN A 128 13.70 -2.11 5.19
C ASN A 128 14.55 -0.99 4.57
N TRP A 129 14.57 -0.90 3.25
CA TRP A 129 15.26 0.16 2.53
C TRP A 129 14.75 1.56 2.92
N LEU A 130 13.42 1.72 3.10
CA LEU A 130 12.80 2.98 3.47
C LEU A 130 12.98 3.28 4.96
N ALA A 131 12.76 2.29 5.81
CA ALA A 131 12.96 2.43 7.26
C ALA A 131 14.41 2.81 7.59
N ARG A 132 15.38 2.12 6.97
CA ARG A 132 16.82 2.41 7.08
C ARG A 132 17.13 3.84 6.62
N SER A 133 16.60 4.24 5.47
CA SER A 133 16.81 5.57 4.90
C SER A 133 16.24 6.67 5.80
N LEU A 134 15.02 6.50 6.31
CA LEU A 134 14.39 7.43 7.25
C LEU A 134 15.17 7.51 8.56
N SER A 135 15.56 6.37 9.14
CA SER A 135 16.33 6.32 10.38
C SER A 135 17.69 7.00 10.23
N HIS A 136 18.41 6.75 9.12
CA HIS A 136 19.66 7.44 8.81
C HIS A 136 19.48 8.97 8.74
N ASN A 137 18.31 9.45 8.29
CA ASN A 137 17.97 10.87 8.26
C ASN A 137 17.38 11.39 9.58
N GLY A 138 17.46 10.61 10.64
CA GLY A 138 17.12 11.00 11.99
C GLY A 138 15.63 10.84 12.32
N TRP A 139 14.87 10.06 11.56
CA TRP A 139 13.49 9.71 11.87
C TRP A 139 13.43 8.37 12.59
N PRO A 140 12.90 8.30 13.82
CA PRO A 140 12.54 7.01 14.40
C PRO A 140 11.45 6.35 13.58
N VAL A 141 11.59 5.05 13.28
CA VAL A 141 10.61 4.30 12.47
C VAL A 141 10.24 3.02 13.18
N VAL A 142 8.96 2.71 13.19
CA VAL A 142 8.42 1.39 13.56
C VAL A 142 7.81 0.78 12.31
N VAL A 143 8.24 -0.41 11.97
CA VAL A 143 7.64 -1.21 10.88
C VAL A 143 7.01 -2.44 11.50
N LEU A 144 5.81 -2.80 11.04
CA LEU A 144 5.08 -3.96 11.54
C LEU A 144 4.61 -4.86 10.41
N ASP A 145 4.42 -6.14 10.73
CA ASP A 145 3.56 -7.02 9.95
C ASP A 145 2.14 -6.99 10.53
N HIS A 146 1.14 -7.08 9.66
CA HIS A 146 -0.24 -7.27 10.08
C HIS A 146 -0.62 -8.75 9.90
N PRO A 147 -0.59 -9.59 10.95
CA PRO A 147 -0.92 -11.00 10.84
C PRO A 147 -2.29 -11.23 10.20
N GLY A 148 -2.40 -12.23 9.33
CA GLY A 148 -3.62 -12.51 8.57
C GLY A 148 -3.76 -11.73 7.26
N SER A 149 -2.88 -10.76 7.01
CA SER A 149 -2.80 -10.04 5.73
C SER A 149 -1.37 -9.82 5.25
N ASP A 150 -0.42 -10.49 5.86
CA ASP A 150 1.00 -10.48 5.59
C ASP A 150 1.42 -11.52 4.53
N SER A 151 2.72 -11.68 4.33
CA SER A 151 3.28 -12.66 3.39
C SER A 151 2.92 -14.11 3.75
N LEU A 152 2.75 -14.43 5.04
CA LEU A 152 2.33 -15.76 5.49
C LEU A 152 0.88 -16.06 5.11
N ALA A 153 0.00 -15.07 5.17
CA ALA A 153 -1.38 -15.20 4.72
C ALA A 153 -1.44 -15.44 3.20
N LEU A 154 -0.60 -14.73 2.42
CA LEU A 154 -0.50 -14.94 0.99
C LEU A 154 0.08 -16.34 0.66
N GLU A 155 1.10 -16.79 1.39
CA GLU A 155 1.64 -18.14 1.24
C GLU A 155 0.57 -19.22 1.54
N ALA A 156 -0.24 -19.01 2.58
CA ALA A 156 -1.34 -19.92 2.91
C ALA A 156 -2.43 -19.94 1.82
N LEU A 157 -2.73 -18.79 1.19
CA LEU A 157 -3.61 -18.71 0.03
C LEU A 157 -3.06 -19.51 -1.16
N VAL A 158 -1.80 -19.29 -1.53
CA VAL A 158 -1.16 -20.00 -2.65
C VAL A 158 -1.14 -21.51 -2.43
N LYS A 159 -0.99 -21.96 -1.17
CA LYS A 159 -1.08 -23.36 -0.78
C LYS A 159 -2.52 -23.87 -0.60
N GLY A 160 -3.52 -23.08 -0.95
CA GLY A 160 -4.94 -23.45 -0.84
C GLY A 160 -5.44 -23.69 0.59
N ARG A 161 -4.71 -23.21 1.60
CA ARG A 161 -5.05 -23.41 3.02
C ARG A 161 -6.03 -22.39 3.57
N LEU A 162 -5.97 -21.17 3.05
CA LEU A 162 -6.82 -20.05 3.44
C LEU A 162 -7.33 -19.31 2.20
N PRO A 163 -8.52 -18.70 2.27
CA PRO A 163 -9.00 -17.80 1.21
C PRO A 163 -8.15 -16.51 1.16
N LEU A 164 -8.30 -15.77 0.07
CA LEU A 164 -7.72 -14.42 -0.03
C LEU A 164 -8.32 -13.54 1.08
N PRO A 165 -7.49 -12.91 1.92
CA PRO A 165 -8.00 -11.95 2.90
C PRO A 165 -8.70 -10.79 2.21
N GLY A 166 -9.90 -10.45 2.68
CA GLY A 166 -10.71 -9.34 2.21
C GLY A 166 -10.70 -8.14 3.16
N ALA A 167 -11.78 -7.35 3.13
CA ALA A 167 -11.90 -6.18 3.99
C ALA A 167 -12.10 -6.51 5.48
N GLU A 168 -12.44 -7.74 5.82
CA GLU A 168 -12.66 -8.22 7.21
C GLU A 168 -11.41 -8.09 8.10
N ILE A 169 -10.22 -7.96 7.50
CA ILE A 169 -8.97 -7.78 8.25
C ILE A 169 -8.75 -6.33 8.72
N ILE A 170 -9.48 -5.36 8.17
CA ILE A 170 -9.25 -3.92 8.45
C ILE A 170 -9.47 -3.56 9.91
N PRO A 171 -10.53 -4.02 10.61
CA PRO A 171 -10.70 -3.75 12.03
C PRO A 171 -9.51 -4.18 12.88
N GLU A 172 -8.93 -5.35 12.60
CA GLU A 172 -7.75 -5.84 13.32
C GLU A 172 -6.50 -5.01 13.02
N ARG A 173 -6.29 -4.59 11.77
CA ARG A 173 -5.20 -3.69 11.41
C ARG A 173 -5.29 -2.35 12.12
N LEU A 174 -6.49 -1.82 12.29
CA LEU A 174 -6.73 -0.60 13.08
C LEU A 174 -6.43 -0.80 14.56
N ASN A 175 -6.79 -1.95 15.13
CA ASN A 175 -6.47 -2.31 16.52
C ASN A 175 -4.97 -2.52 16.73
N ASP A 176 -4.24 -3.00 15.72
CA ASP A 176 -2.78 -3.09 15.74
C ASP A 176 -2.15 -1.71 15.93
N ILE A 177 -2.60 -0.71 15.15
CA ILE A 177 -2.13 0.68 15.29
C ILE A 177 -2.38 1.19 16.71
N ASP A 178 -3.60 1.02 17.23
CA ASP A 178 -3.94 1.48 18.59
C ASP A 178 -3.06 0.83 19.66
N SER A 179 -2.73 -0.44 19.48
CA SER A 179 -1.87 -1.18 20.41
C SER A 179 -0.43 -0.68 20.37
N ILE A 180 0.10 -0.35 19.20
CA ILE A 180 1.43 0.24 19.03
C ILE A 180 1.48 1.65 19.64
N LEU A 181 0.46 2.47 19.40
CA LEU A 181 0.39 3.81 20.00
C LEU A 181 0.33 3.75 21.54
N LYS A 182 -0.42 2.78 22.11
CA LYS A 182 -0.46 2.52 23.55
C LYS A 182 0.89 2.05 24.09
N ALA A 183 1.56 1.12 23.38
CA ALA A 183 2.88 0.62 23.74
C ALA A 183 3.94 1.74 23.73
N LYS A 184 3.88 2.66 22.76
CA LYS A 184 4.72 3.85 22.73
C LYS A 184 4.43 4.77 23.92
N LYS A 185 3.15 5.03 24.21
CA LYS A 185 2.74 5.89 25.34
C LYS A 185 3.14 5.32 26.71
N SER A 186 3.14 4.00 26.86
CA SER A 186 3.56 3.31 28.09
C SER A 186 5.07 3.17 28.23
N GLY A 187 5.87 3.52 27.20
CA GLY A 187 7.32 3.34 27.19
C GLY A 187 7.79 1.91 26.85
N THR A 188 6.87 1.01 26.47
CA THR A 188 7.22 -0.34 25.97
C THR A 188 8.01 -0.26 24.66
N ILE A 189 7.69 0.74 23.83
CA ILE A 189 8.46 1.11 22.64
C ILE A 189 9.16 2.43 22.96
N ASP A 190 10.48 2.40 23.08
CA ASP A 190 11.29 3.60 23.39
C ASP A 190 11.58 4.40 22.11
N LEU A 191 10.80 5.46 21.93
CA LEU A 191 10.97 6.43 20.84
C LEU A 191 11.00 7.85 21.42
N SER A 192 12.03 8.60 21.05
CA SER A 192 12.25 9.96 21.56
C SER A 192 11.27 11.00 21.00
N ALA A 193 10.46 10.67 19.99
CA ALA A 193 9.50 11.55 19.33
C ALA A 193 8.08 11.30 19.84
N GLU A 194 7.24 12.35 19.88
CA GLU A 194 5.87 12.27 20.42
C GLU A 194 4.81 12.10 19.35
N ASN A 195 4.94 12.84 18.24
CA ASN A 195 3.94 12.83 17.18
C ASN A 195 4.21 11.70 16.20
N VAL A 196 3.15 11.13 15.65
CA VAL A 196 3.23 10.04 14.69
C VAL A 196 2.95 10.54 13.25
N VAL A 197 3.70 10.01 12.29
CA VAL A 197 3.36 10.01 10.87
C VAL A 197 2.95 8.60 10.51
N LEU A 198 1.71 8.40 10.09
CA LEU A 198 1.27 7.12 9.55
C LEU A 198 1.71 7.02 8.10
N MET A 199 2.47 6.00 7.78
CA MET A 199 2.94 5.73 6.42
C MET A 199 2.54 4.32 6.02
N GLY A 200 2.02 4.15 4.82
CA GLY A 200 1.63 2.82 4.36
C GLY A 200 1.67 2.66 2.85
N HIS A 201 1.72 1.41 2.43
CA HIS A 201 1.61 1.00 1.04
C HIS A 201 0.28 0.28 0.83
N SER A 202 -0.43 0.60 -0.27
CA SER A 202 -1.65 -0.09 -0.68
C SER A 202 -2.66 -0.17 0.48
N LEU A 203 -3.03 -1.37 0.94
CA LEU A 203 -3.90 -1.59 2.10
C LEU A 203 -3.36 -0.93 3.38
N GLY A 204 -2.03 -0.84 3.56
CA GLY A 204 -1.42 -0.11 4.67
C GLY A 204 -1.70 1.39 4.60
N ALA A 205 -1.76 1.96 3.39
CA ALA A 205 -2.12 3.36 3.20
C ALA A 205 -3.61 3.62 3.49
N LEU A 206 -4.50 2.73 3.04
CA LEU A 206 -5.92 2.78 3.41
C LEU A 206 -6.10 2.67 4.92
N THR A 207 -5.38 1.73 5.56
CA THR A 207 -5.40 1.58 7.03
C THR A 207 -4.98 2.88 7.75
N ALA A 208 -3.93 3.57 7.25
CA ALA A 208 -3.48 4.85 7.78
C ALA A 208 -4.55 5.95 7.66
N ILE A 209 -5.25 6.00 6.52
CA ILE A 209 -6.33 6.97 6.29
C ILE A 209 -7.50 6.68 7.25
N LEU A 210 -7.95 5.44 7.35
CA LEU A 210 -9.04 5.05 8.26
C LEU A 210 -8.67 5.29 9.73
N ALA A 211 -7.41 5.08 10.11
CA ALA A 211 -6.93 5.33 11.47
C ALA A 211 -6.97 6.82 11.87
N SER A 212 -7.03 7.75 10.91
CA SER A 212 -7.23 9.18 11.19
C SER A 212 -8.62 9.51 11.76
N GLY A 213 -9.55 8.56 11.73
CA GLY A 213 -10.92 8.74 12.21
C GLY A 213 -11.88 9.27 11.13
N VAL A 214 -11.45 9.39 9.88
CA VAL A 214 -12.33 9.74 8.78
C VAL A 214 -13.39 8.65 8.58
N LYS A 215 -14.65 9.04 8.48
CA LYS A 215 -15.78 8.10 8.33
C LYS A 215 -15.97 7.75 6.86
N ILE A 216 -16.34 6.48 6.60
CA ILE A 216 -16.76 6.06 5.28
C ILE A 216 -18.11 6.70 4.97
N ASP A 217 -18.28 7.12 3.73
CA ASP A 217 -19.51 7.76 3.23
C ASP A 217 -20.65 6.75 3.12
N ASP A 218 -21.83 7.10 3.58
CA ASP A 218 -23.05 6.26 3.56
C ASP A 218 -23.51 5.88 2.12
N GLN A 219 -22.99 6.56 1.09
CA GLN A 219 -23.32 6.27 -0.31
C GLN A 219 -22.40 5.20 -0.93
N LEU A 220 -21.56 4.54 -0.16
CA LEU A 220 -20.63 3.52 -0.65
C LEU A 220 -21.37 2.39 -1.40
N GLU A 221 -22.47 1.90 -0.84
CA GLU A 221 -23.27 0.81 -1.44
C GLU A 221 -23.74 1.16 -2.85
N ASN A 222 -24.28 2.38 -3.05
CA ASN A 222 -24.75 2.84 -4.37
C ASN A 222 -23.62 2.89 -5.39
N ARG A 223 -22.43 3.41 -4.99
CA ARG A 223 -21.26 3.48 -5.86
C ARG A 223 -20.74 2.09 -6.24
N CYS A 224 -20.76 1.17 -5.29
CA CYS A 224 -20.31 -0.19 -5.53
C CYS A 224 -21.25 -0.95 -6.47
N GLN A 225 -22.56 -0.75 -6.36
CA GLN A 225 -23.52 -1.37 -7.25
C GLN A 225 -23.29 -0.95 -8.71
N GLU A 226 -23.09 0.36 -8.97
CA GLU A 226 -22.76 0.86 -10.32
C GLU A 226 -21.48 0.25 -10.91
N VAL A 227 -20.47 0.02 -10.08
CA VAL A 227 -19.18 -0.53 -10.51
C VAL A 227 -19.24 -2.04 -10.72
N LEU A 228 -19.95 -2.77 -9.86
CA LEU A 228 -20.11 -4.22 -9.97
C LEU A 228 -20.95 -4.61 -11.18
N ASP A 229 -21.97 -3.81 -11.54
CA ASP A 229 -22.79 -4.00 -12.73
C ASP A 229 -21.98 -3.81 -14.04
N ASN A 230 -20.92 -2.97 -13.99
CA ASN A 230 -20.08 -2.62 -15.13
C ASN A 230 -18.62 -3.05 -14.92
N LEU A 231 -18.39 -4.25 -14.45
CA LEU A 231 -17.09 -4.77 -13.99
C LEU A 231 -15.95 -4.49 -14.99
N SER A 232 -15.47 -3.24 -15.00
CA SER A 232 -14.22 -2.92 -15.66
C SER A 232 -13.10 -3.25 -14.68
N LEU A 233 -12.31 -4.29 -14.97
CA LEU A 233 -11.13 -4.64 -14.18
C LEU A 233 -10.00 -3.59 -14.27
N SER A 234 -10.36 -2.35 -14.59
CA SER A 234 -9.42 -1.23 -14.72
C SER A 234 -8.95 -0.64 -13.38
N ASN A 235 -9.62 -1.00 -12.29
CA ASN A 235 -9.25 -0.64 -10.93
C ASN A 235 -9.52 -1.83 -10.01
N LEU A 236 -8.50 -2.67 -9.77
CA LEU A 236 -8.67 -3.88 -8.99
C LEU A 236 -8.97 -3.61 -7.50
N SER A 237 -8.56 -2.44 -6.99
CA SER A 237 -8.84 -2.08 -5.59
C SER A 237 -10.33 -1.87 -5.31
N SER A 238 -11.15 -1.61 -6.33
CA SER A 238 -12.60 -1.43 -6.19
C SER A 238 -13.28 -2.63 -5.51
N LEU A 239 -12.82 -3.84 -5.82
CA LEU A 239 -13.36 -5.07 -5.21
C LEU A 239 -13.19 -5.07 -3.68
N LEU A 240 -12.00 -4.69 -3.19
CA LEU A 240 -11.75 -4.62 -1.76
C LEU A 240 -12.48 -3.45 -1.09
N GLN A 241 -12.62 -2.33 -1.79
CA GLN A 241 -13.37 -1.17 -1.29
C GLN A 241 -14.85 -1.51 -1.08
N CYS A 242 -15.44 -2.25 -2.01
CA CYS A 242 -16.84 -2.63 -1.93
C CYS A 242 -17.15 -3.68 -0.86
N GLN A 243 -16.18 -4.52 -0.47
CA GLN A 243 -16.33 -5.42 0.67
C GLN A 243 -16.49 -4.67 2.01
N LEU A 244 -16.07 -3.40 2.08
CA LEU A 244 -16.24 -2.58 3.28
C LEU A 244 -17.69 -2.23 3.61
N ILE A 245 -18.64 -2.44 2.71
CA ILE A 245 -20.08 -2.28 2.96
C ILE A 245 -20.51 -3.20 4.12
N ASP A 246 -19.98 -4.42 4.16
CA ASP A 246 -20.35 -5.44 5.15
C ASP A 246 -19.51 -5.38 6.43
N ILE A 247 -18.55 -4.44 6.52
CA ILE A 247 -17.62 -4.33 7.63
C ILE A 247 -18.03 -3.21 8.59
N THR A 248 -18.35 -3.59 9.81
CA THR A 248 -18.60 -2.61 10.86
C THR A 248 -17.27 -2.08 11.39
N LEU A 249 -16.97 -0.81 11.07
CA LEU A 249 -15.88 -0.08 11.71
C LEU A 249 -16.41 0.63 12.94
N SER A 250 -15.73 0.44 14.07
CA SER A 250 -16.06 1.20 15.29
C SER A 250 -15.85 2.70 15.06
N ASP A 251 -16.72 3.53 15.64
CA ASP A 251 -16.48 4.98 15.66
C ASP A 251 -15.13 5.27 16.30
N ARG A 252 -14.20 5.78 15.51
CA ARG A 252 -12.84 6.09 15.96
C ARG A 252 -12.69 7.59 16.16
N LYS A 253 -12.16 7.95 17.31
CA LYS A 253 -11.60 9.30 17.48
C LYS A 253 -10.27 9.34 16.74
N GLY A 254 -10.01 10.43 16.06
CA GLY A 254 -8.70 10.63 15.42
C GLY A 254 -7.56 10.50 16.42
N ILE A 255 -6.38 10.16 15.95
CA ILE A 255 -5.15 10.04 16.77
C ILE A 255 -4.70 11.43 17.15
N GLU A 256 -4.61 11.71 18.48
CA GLU A 256 -4.30 13.05 19.02
C GLU A 256 -3.00 13.67 18.46
N ASN A 257 -1.96 12.87 18.32
CA ASN A 257 -0.64 13.30 17.88
C ASN A 257 -0.32 12.92 16.44
N LEU A 258 -1.33 12.76 15.58
CA LEU A 258 -1.13 12.49 14.17
C LEU A 258 -0.69 13.75 13.43
N SER A 259 0.53 13.74 12.87
CA SER A 259 1.13 14.89 12.19
C SER A 259 0.91 14.89 10.69
N ALA A 260 0.89 13.72 10.08
CA ALA A 260 0.70 13.56 8.64
C ALA A 260 0.36 12.11 8.30
N ILE A 261 -0.19 11.91 7.11
CA ILE A 261 -0.37 10.60 6.50
C ILE A 261 0.40 10.55 5.19
N VAL A 262 1.14 9.45 4.97
CA VAL A 262 1.85 9.18 3.73
C VAL A 262 1.32 7.88 3.13
N GLY A 263 0.69 7.95 1.98
CA GLY A 263 0.15 6.78 1.26
C GLY A 263 0.92 6.52 -0.03
N MET A 264 1.55 5.35 -0.11
CA MET A 264 2.16 4.85 -1.34
C MET A 264 1.18 3.92 -2.03
N ASN A 265 0.80 4.23 -3.28
CA ASN A 265 -0.15 3.44 -4.06
C ASN A 265 -1.44 3.13 -3.26
N SER A 266 -1.96 4.15 -2.56
CA SER A 266 -3.17 4.06 -1.74
C SER A 266 -4.41 3.86 -2.60
N PHE A 267 -5.52 3.48 -1.96
CA PHE A 267 -6.82 3.40 -2.59
C PHE A 267 -7.92 3.79 -1.58
N GLY A 268 -9.15 3.98 -2.06
CA GLY A 268 -10.28 4.40 -1.25
C GLY A 268 -11.19 5.40 -1.95
N SER A 269 -11.03 5.59 -3.26
CA SER A 269 -11.79 6.58 -4.02
C SER A 269 -13.32 6.38 -3.96
N PHE A 270 -13.77 5.14 -3.70
CA PHE A 270 -15.19 4.84 -3.52
C PHE A 270 -15.68 5.05 -2.10
N LEU A 271 -14.78 5.05 -1.12
CA LEU A 271 -15.15 5.20 0.28
C LEU A 271 -15.56 6.63 0.63
N TRP A 272 -15.05 7.58 -0.14
CA TRP A 272 -15.24 8.99 0.15
C TRP A 272 -15.57 9.80 -1.12
N GLN A 273 -16.56 10.65 -1.00
CA GLN A 273 -16.78 11.74 -1.93
C GLN A 273 -16.32 13.05 -1.32
N LYS A 274 -16.15 14.07 -2.16
CA LYS A 274 -15.82 15.40 -1.69
C LYS A 274 -16.94 15.93 -0.79
N ASN A 275 -16.73 15.85 0.51
CA ASN A 275 -17.63 16.35 1.55
C ASN A 275 -16.85 17.23 2.51
N LEU A 276 -17.33 18.43 2.78
CA LEU A 276 -16.66 19.39 3.67
C LEU A 276 -16.61 18.92 5.13
N ASP A 277 -17.56 18.07 5.53
CA ASP A 277 -17.67 17.58 6.90
C ASP A 277 -16.74 16.40 7.22
N ASN A 278 -16.15 15.80 6.21
CA ASN A 278 -15.35 14.57 6.33
C ASN A 278 -13.94 14.75 5.76
N GLN A 279 -13.25 15.82 6.17
CA GLN A 279 -11.93 16.15 5.65
C GLN A 279 -10.81 15.90 6.66
N ILE A 280 -9.65 15.52 6.12
CA ILE A 280 -8.40 15.36 6.86
C ILE A 280 -7.68 16.71 6.89
N ASN A 281 -7.56 17.31 8.09
CA ASN A 281 -6.96 18.63 8.28
C ASN A 281 -5.43 18.61 8.41
N ILE A 282 -4.83 17.42 8.56
CA ILE A 282 -3.39 17.22 8.56
C ILE A 282 -2.87 17.00 7.14
N PRO A 283 -1.56 17.21 6.88
CA PRO A 283 -0.98 16.93 5.59
C PRO A 283 -1.19 15.48 5.14
N LEU A 284 -1.70 15.32 3.92
CA LEU A 284 -1.86 14.04 3.23
C LEU A 284 -0.90 14.03 2.03
N PHE A 285 0.10 13.15 2.06
CA PHE A 285 1.04 12.97 0.96
C PHE A 285 0.81 11.61 0.31
N LEU A 286 0.36 11.63 -0.94
CA LEU A 286 0.06 10.41 -1.70
C LEU A 286 1.04 10.25 -2.86
N THR A 287 1.50 9.03 -3.09
CA THR A 287 2.32 8.70 -4.26
C THR A 287 1.68 7.58 -5.05
N GLY A 288 1.79 7.65 -6.37
CA GLY A 288 1.29 6.60 -7.26
C GLY A 288 2.10 6.52 -8.55
N GLY A 289 2.04 5.39 -9.22
CA GLY A 289 2.73 5.15 -10.47
C GLY A 289 1.82 5.23 -11.68
N THR A 290 2.37 5.60 -12.85
CA THR A 290 1.59 5.66 -14.09
C THR A 290 1.27 4.28 -14.67
N PHE A 291 1.92 3.23 -14.20
CA PHE A 291 1.64 1.84 -14.56
C PHE A 291 0.97 1.05 -13.43
N ASP A 292 0.37 1.76 -12.47
CA ASP A 292 -0.43 1.13 -11.43
C ASP A 292 -1.85 0.86 -11.94
N LEU A 293 -2.17 -0.41 -12.16
CA LEU A 293 -3.50 -0.90 -12.52
C LEU A 293 -4.27 -1.51 -11.32
N VAL A 294 -3.58 -1.69 -10.20
CA VAL A 294 -4.21 -2.15 -8.95
C VAL A 294 -4.93 -0.98 -8.29
N THR A 295 -4.23 0.16 -8.20
CA THR A 295 -4.74 1.41 -7.64
C THR A 295 -4.38 2.58 -8.58
N PRO A 296 -5.12 2.75 -9.68
CA PRO A 296 -4.78 3.73 -10.72
C PRO A 296 -4.67 5.15 -10.15
N SER A 297 -3.58 5.83 -10.47
CA SER A 297 -3.18 7.07 -9.79
C SER A 297 -4.16 8.22 -9.94
N ILE A 298 -4.91 8.28 -11.05
CA ILE A 298 -5.90 9.34 -11.27
C ILE A 298 -7.11 9.13 -10.37
N SER A 299 -7.71 7.94 -10.42
CA SER A 299 -8.91 7.65 -9.65
C SER A 299 -8.61 7.54 -8.17
N GLU A 300 -7.48 6.91 -7.81
CA GLU A 300 -7.17 6.63 -6.43
C GLU A 300 -6.37 7.74 -5.75
N GLN A 301 -5.11 7.98 -6.07
CA GLN A 301 -4.31 8.94 -5.31
C GLN A 301 -4.78 10.38 -5.50
N LEU A 302 -5.04 10.80 -6.74
CA LEU A 302 -5.55 12.14 -6.99
C LEU A 302 -7.00 12.27 -6.50
N GLY A 303 -7.84 11.26 -6.75
CA GLY A 303 -9.22 11.21 -6.26
C GLY A 303 -9.30 11.36 -4.74
N LEU A 304 -8.49 10.59 -3.99
CA LEU A 304 -8.42 10.68 -2.54
C LEU A 304 -7.96 12.04 -2.03
N LEU A 305 -6.94 12.64 -2.67
CA LEU A 305 -6.50 13.97 -2.28
C LEU A 305 -7.64 14.99 -2.41
N LEU A 306 -8.36 14.95 -3.53
CA LEU A 306 -9.46 15.87 -3.82
C LEU A 306 -10.68 15.64 -2.92
N ALA A 307 -10.92 14.38 -2.52
CA ALA A 307 -12.05 14.02 -1.66
C ALA A 307 -11.79 14.37 -0.19
N LEU A 308 -10.60 14.08 0.32
CA LEU A 308 -10.32 14.06 1.75
C LEU A 308 -9.53 15.25 2.27
N SER A 309 -8.68 15.88 1.43
CA SER A 309 -7.72 16.84 1.98
C SER A 309 -8.26 18.25 2.06
N SER A 310 -8.17 18.84 3.24
CA SER A 310 -8.34 20.28 3.48
C SER A 310 -7.03 21.01 3.81
N SER A 311 -5.96 20.26 4.07
CA SER A 311 -4.66 20.84 4.39
C SER A 311 -3.97 21.41 3.15
N PRO A 312 -3.51 22.70 3.17
CA PRO A 312 -2.79 23.29 2.07
C PRO A 312 -1.40 22.67 1.83
N PHE A 313 -0.94 21.86 2.77
CA PHE A 313 0.35 21.13 2.69
C PHE A 313 0.23 19.75 2.06
N SER A 314 -0.98 19.31 1.76
CA SER A 314 -1.19 18.03 1.09
C SER A 314 -0.69 18.03 -0.34
N ARG A 315 -0.17 16.89 -0.80
CA ARG A 315 0.45 16.75 -2.14
C ARG A 315 0.19 15.35 -2.71
N VAL A 316 0.14 15.28 -4.03
CA VAL A 316 0.25 14.03 -4.79
C VAL A 316 1.55 14.06 -5.59
N LEU A 317 2.27 12.95 -5.58
CA LEU A 317 3.43 12.71 -6.44
C LEU A 317 3.11 11.56 -7.39
N LEU A 318 3.08 11.83 -8.68
CA LEU A 318 2.95 10.82 -9.72
C LEU A 318 4.34 10.46 -10.25
N ILE A 319 4.63 9.16 -10.26
CA ILE A 319 5.93 8.61 -10.66
C ILE A 319 5.75 7.92 -12.01
N GLU A 320 6.37 8.50 -13.04
CA GLU A 320 6.33 7.93 -14.39
C GLU A 320 7.03 6.57 -14.42
N GLY A 321 6.39 5.60 -15.07
CA GLY A 321 6.90 4.23 -15.21
C GLY A 321 6.81 3.35 -13.95
N ALA A 322 6.37 3.89 -12.82
CA ALA A 322 6.20 3.08 -11.62
C ALA A 322 4.88 2.28 -11.64
N SER A 323 4.95 1.06 -11.13
CA SER A 323 3.80 0.17 -10.91
C SER A 323 3.36 0.16 -9.45
N HIS A 324 2.31 -0.61 -9.15
CA HIS A 324 1.84 -0.83 -7.77
C HIS A 324 2.95 -1.35 -6.83
N PHE A 325 3.83 -2.18 -7.35
CA PHE A 325 4.86 -2.87 -6.57
C PHE A 325 6.21 -2.15 -6.56
N SER A 326 6.34 -1.01 -7.25
CA SER A 326 7.60 -0.25 -7.31
C SER A 326 8.17 0.19 -5.96
N PRO A 327 7.35 0.46 -4.90
CA PRO A 327 7.85 0.76 -3.57
C PRO A 327 8.41 -0.46 -2.82
N ILE A 328 8.05 -1.68 -3.24
CA ILE A 328 8.45 -2.92 -2.58
C ILE A 328 9.86 -3.30 -3.04
N ARG A 329 10.70 -3.67 -2.09
CA ARG A 329 12.03 -4.25 -2.36
C ARG A 329 12.18 -5.53 -1.60
N VAL A 330 12.64 -6.57 -2.29
CA VAL A 330 13.00 -7.84 -1.69
C VAL A 330 14.52 -7.92 -1.69
N GLU A 331 15.14 -8.03 -0.53
CA GLU A 331 16.57 -8.19 -0.41
C GLU A 331 16.94 -9.61 -0.87
N GLY A 332 17.62 -9.71 -2.02
CA GLY A 332 18.11 -10.97 -2.60
C GLY A 332 18.44 -10.86 -4.08
N GLN A 333 19.47 -11.59 -4.53
CA GLN A 333 19.98 -11.53 -5.90
C GLN A 333 18.99 -11.98 -6.99
N MET A 334 17.94 -12.73 -6.64
CA MET A 334 17.01 -13.35 -7.60
C MET A 334 16.05 -12.35 -8.28
N TYR A 335 15.80 -11.18 -7.69
CA TYR A 335 14.82 -10.21 -8.23
C TYR A 335 15.43 -9.10 -9.09
N GLN A 336 16.74 -8.88 -9.05
CA GLN A 336 17.38 -7.86 -9.88
C GLN A 336 17.43 -8.22 -11.37
N SER A 337 17.43 -9.50 -11.71
CA SER A 337 17.42 -9.96 -13.10
C SER A 337 16.01 -10.05 -13.69
N LYS A 338 15.01 -10.49 -12.93
CA LYS A 338 13.63 -10.72 -13.42
C LYS A 338 12.82 -9.42 -13.60
N GLY A 339 13.12 -8.36 -12.87
CA GLY A 339 12.46 -7.07 -13.05
C GLY A 339 12.84 -6.33 -14.33
N LYS A 340 14.01 -6.60 -14.90
CA LYS A 340 14.45 -6.01 -16.16
C LYS A 340 13.81 -6.69 -17.38
N ASP A 341 13.52 -7.98 -17.28
CA ASP A 341 13.03 -8.77 -18.43
C ASP A 341 11.51 -8.64 -18.62
N LEU A 342 10.76 -8.30 -17.56
CA LEU A 342 9.32 -8.03 -17.66
C LEU A 342 8.97 -6.67 -18.31
N PHE A 343 9.93 -5.73 -18.38
CA PHE A 343 9.74 -4.38 -18.91
C PHE A 343 10.40 -4.17 -20.29
N ASN A 344 11.00 -5.20 -20.87
CA ASN A 344 11.60 -5.16 -22.21
C ASN A 344 10.72 -5.80 -23.30
N LEU A 345 9.40 -5.89 -23.05
CA LEU A 345 8.41 -6.31 -24.05
C LEU A 345 7.73 -5.11 -24.69
#